data_9c543f9ce8c8a7c8b122fd35edfcc283
#
_entry.id   9c543f9ce8c8a7c8b122fd35edfcc283
#
_cell.length_a   1.000
_cell.length_b   1.000
_cell.length_c   1.000
_cell.angle_alpha   90.00
_cell.angle_beta   90.00
_cell.angle_gamma   90.00
#
_symmetry.space_group_name_H-M   'P 1'
#
loop_
_entity.id
_entity.type
_entity.pdbx_description
1 polymer ?
#
loop_
_entity_poly.entity_id
_entity_poly.type
_entity_poly.pdbx_seq_one_letter_code
_entity_poly.pdbx_strand_id
1 'polypeptide(L)'
;KDAIVKTALGGSLVETIHPSYQVWSYAALLEGFNEAVYDKSIEIRPCAYLHNYVSDGIIDSAHYEPHISKAPLFLKGPDELTKLRSFLKKHIAHGDNKEVLYELSDGKIRPSKALAEALEGLMTGKPEFVLIDDQKAIFESALAAASEASDQAPKVLIIEGGPGTGKTVLAINLLVRLTELRLLSKYVSKNAAPRKVYESKLVGTIKRSH
;
A
#
# COMPACT_ATOMS: atom_id res chain seq x y z
N LYS A 1 -0.46 -10.80 10.11
CA LYS A 1 -0.78 -9.54 9.39
C LYS A 1 0.49 -9.08 8.69
N ASP A 2 0.45 -8.97 7.38
CA ASP A 2 1.61 -8.82 6.51
C ASP A 2 2.44 -7.54 6.75
N ALA A 3 1.79 -6.40 6.89
CA ALA A 3 2.45 -5.10 7.03
C ALA A 3 2.12 -4.37 8.33
N ILE A 4 1.70 -5.09 9.37
CA ILE A 4 1.28 -4.50 10.66
C ILE A 4 2.31 -4.83 11.74
N VAL A 5 2.71 -3.82 12.48
CA VAL A 5 3.54 -3.96 13.68
C VAL A 5 2.76 -3.52 14.92
N LYS A 6 3.11 -4.06 16.07
CA LYS A 6 2.61 -3.59 17.37
C LYS A 6 3.69 -2.77 18.04
N THR A 7 3.35 -1.58 18.45
CA THR A 7 4.28 -0.67 19.12
C THR A 7 3.62 0.05 20.28
N ALA A 8 4.40 0.50 21.25
CA ALA A 8 3.91 1.30 22.36
C ALA A 8 3.88 2.78 21.95
N LEU A 9 2.69 3.35 21.85
CA LEU A 9 2.48 4.78 21.63
C LEU A 9 1.58 5.33 22.74
N GLY A 10 2.00 6.42 23.38
CA GLY A 10 1.20 7.06 24.43
C GLY A 10 0.88 6.17 25.63
N GLY A 11 1.70 5.16 25.92
CA GLY A 11 1.50 4.23 27.04
C GLY A 11 0.58 3.03 26.74
N SER A 12 0.09 2.88 25.52
CA SER A 12 -0.70 1.71 25.10
C SER A 12 -0.05 1.00 23.90
N LEU A 13 -0.28 -0.31 23.80
CA LEU A 13 0.10 -1.09 22.62
C LEU A 13 -0.91 -0.83 21.50
N VAL A 14 -0.43 -0.30 20.38
CA VAL A 14 -1.24 -0.05 19.19
C VAL A 14 -0.70 -0.82 18.00
N GLU A 15 -1.59 -1.24 17.12
CA GLU A 15 -1.24 -1.77 15.81
C GLU A 15 -1.04 -0.61 14.83
N THR A 16 0.07 -0.60 14.13
CA THR A 16 0.40 0.41 13.13
C THR A 16 1.04 -0.22 11.91
N ILE A 17 1.13 0.53 10.84
CA ILE A 17 1.77 0.09 9.59
C ILE A 17 3.28 0.02 9.78
N HIS A 18 3.91 -1.03 9.22
CA HIS A 18 5.37 -1.17 9.19
C HIS A 18 6.01 0.01 8.45
N PRO A 19 7.05 0.66 9.00
CA PRO A 19 7.64 1.87 8.43
C PRO A 19 8.10 1.73 6.98
N SER A 20 8.72 0.60 6.62
CA SER A 20 9.13 0.34 5.23
C SER A 20 7.94 0.24 4.28
N TYR A 21 6.84 -0.39 4.69
CA TYR A 21 5.62 -0.41 3.89
C TYR A 21 5.06 1.00 3.72
N GLN A 22 5.00 1.77 4.80
CA GLN A 22 4.45 3.13 4.79
C GLN A 22 5.18 4.02 3.78
N VAL A 23 6.51 4.13 3.87
CA VAL A 23 7.27 4.98 2.95
C VAL A 23 7.26 4.46 1.52
N TRP A 24 7.23 3.13 1.33
CA TRP A 24 7.05 2.55 0.01
C TRP A 24 5.68 2.88 -0.59
N SER A 25 4.62 2.84 0.21
CA SER A 25 3.28 3.18 -0.26
C SER A 25 3.17 4.65 -0.70
N TYR A 26 3.85 5.56 0.00
CA TYR A 26 3.93 6.97 -0.41
C TYR A 26 4.73 7.16 -1.69
N ALA A 27 5.84 6.43 -1.85
CA ALA A 27 6.60 6.45 -3.10
C ALA A 27 5.75 5.97 -4.28
N ALA A 28 5.04 4.84 -4.12
CA ALA A 28 4.13 4.30 -5.13
C ALA A 28 2.99 5.26 -5.48
N LEU A 29 2.47 6.02 -4.49
CA LEU A 29 1.48 7.07 -4.71
C LEU A 29 2.04 8.19 -5.60
N LEU A 30 3.25 8.68 -5.30
CA LEU A 30 3.91 9.71 -6.11
C LEU A 30 4.18 9.21 -7.54
N GLU A 31 4.72 8.02 -7.68
CA GLU A 31 5.01 7.40 -8.99
C GLU A 31 3.75 7.20 -9.83
N GLY A 32 2.63 6.82 -9.18
CA GLY A 32 1.36 6.54 -9.87
C GLY A 32 0.54 7.77 -10.23
N PHE A 33 0.64 8.86 -9.47
CA PHE A 33 -0.30 9.97 -9.56
C PHE A 33 0.33 11.36 -9.75
N ASN A 34 1.62 11.53 -9.51
CA ASN A 34 2.26 12.83 -9.68
C ASN A 34 2.79 13.02 -11.10
N GLU A 35 2.27 14.05 -11.80
CA GLU A 35 2.63 14.35 -13.19
C GLU A 35 4.12 14.63 -13.35
N ALA A 36 4.73 15.37 -12.41
CA ALA A 36 6.14 15.71 -12.48
C ALA A 36 7.05 14.49 -12.37
N VAL A 37 6.70 13.52 -11.51
CA VAL A 37 7.43 12.26 -11.37
C VAL A 37 7.40 11.49 -12.68
N TYR A 38 6.24 11.40 -13.30
CA TYR A 38 6.06 10.63 -14.53
C TYR A 38 6.74 11.29 -15.73
N ASP A 39 6.51 12.61 -15.94
CA ASP A 39 6.97 13.31 -17.15
C ASP A 39 8.47 13.60 -17.14
N LYS A 40 9.05 13.80 -15.96
CA LYS A 40 10.49 14.09 -15.79
C LYS A 40 11.30 12.88 -15.38
N SER A 41 10.66 11.69 -15.25
CA SER A 41 11.32 10.46 -14.82
C SER A 41 12.09 10.63 -13.51
N ILE A 42 11.48 11.33 -12.53
CA ILE A 42 12.07 11.53 -11.21
C ILE A 42 12.09 10.18 -10.48
N GLU A 43 13.28 9.72 -10.14
CA GLU A 43 13.47 8.43 -9.47
C GLU A 43 13.20 8.57 -7.97
N ILE A 44 12.18 7.87 -7.46
CA ILE A 44 11.84 7.85 -6.05
C ILE A 44 12.58 6.70 -5.34
N ARG A 45 13.29 7.01 -4.25
CA ARG A 45 14.03 6.03 -3.44
C ARG A 45 13.58 6.09 -1.98
N PRO A 46 12.50 5.38 -1.62
CA PRO A 46 11.99 5.41 -0.25
C PRO A 46 12.93 4.74 0.73
N CYS A 47 13.02 5.30 1.93
CA CYS A 47 13.66 4.65 3.08
C CYS A 47 13.04 5.15 4.37
N ALA A 48 13.14 4.39 5.44
CA ALA A 48 12.69 4.78 6.78
C ALA A 48 13.87 4.86 7.76
N TYR A 49 13.90 5.89 8.59
CA TYR A 49 14.89 6.03 9.65
C TYR A 49 14.22 6.19 11.02
N LEU A 50 14.32 5.17 11.84
CA LEU A 50 13.80 5.15 13.21
C LEU A 50 14.90 5.54 14.19
N HIS A 51 15.18 6.84 14.31
CA HIS A 51 16.31 7.39 15.06
C HIS A 51 16.30 7.07 16.57
N ASN A 52 15.14 6.70 17.13
CA ASN A 52 14.99 6.37 18.55
C ASN A 52 14.84 4.86 18.81
N TYR A 53 14.74 4.02 17.77
CA TYR A 53 14.50 2.61 17.91
C TYR A 53 15.78 1.79 17.70
N VAL A 54 16.13 0.98 18.69
CA VAL A 54 17.24 0.01 18.61
C VAL A 54 16.65 -1.32 18.16
N SER A 55 17.37 -2.05 17.28
CA SER A 55 16.93 -3.37 16.83
C SER A 55 16.67 -4.29 18.02
N ASP A 56 15.51 -4.92 18.00
CA ASP A 56 15.08 -5.96 18.93
C ASP A 56 14.72 -7.27 18.21
N GLY A 57 15.02 -7.34 16.89
CA GLY A 57 14.71 -8.48 16.05
C GLY A 57 13.24 -8.64 15.69
N ILE A 58 12.39 -7.66 16.00
CA ILE A 58 10.96 -7.66 15.67
C ILE A 58 10.71 -6.92 14.37
N ILE A 59 10.99 -5.61 14.33
CA ILE A 59 10.69 -4.74 13.20
C ILE A 59 11.57 -5.03 11.97
N ASP A 60 12.76 -5.52 12.19
CA ASP A 60 13.74 -5.92 11.18
C ASP A 60 13.79 -7.45 10.94
N SER A 61 12.76 -8.17 11.38
CA SER A 61 12.66 -9.62 11.20
C SER A 61 12.43 -10.03 9.74
N ALA A 62 12.75 -11.28 9.41
CA ALA A 62 12.53 -11.84 8.08
C ALA A 62 11.07 -11.80 7.60
N HIS A 63 10.11 -11.68 8.54
CA HIS A 63 8.69 -11.51 8.21
C HIS A 63 8.44 -10.24 7.38
N TYR A 64 9.18 -9.16 7.65
CA TYR A 64 9.03 -7.87 6.96
C TYR A 64 9.99 -7.66 5.80
N GLU A 65 10.85 -8.66 5.47
CA GLU A 65 11.79 -8.59 4.36
C GLU A 65 11.17 -8.17 3.03
N PRO A 66 9.94 -8.61 2.66
CA PRO A 66 9.28 -8.16 1.44
C PRO A 66 9.00 -6.64 1.38
N HIS A 67 8.93 -5.98 2.53
CA HIS A 67 8.76 -4.53 2.65
C HIS A 67 10.09 -3.81 2.78
N ILE A 68 11.02 -4.35 3.58
CA ILE A 68 12.36 -3.78 3.80
C ILE A 68 13.18 -3.76 2.51
N SER A 69 13.06 -4.78 1.66
CA SER A 69 13.72 -4.81 0.36
C SER A 69 13.26 -3.71 -0.60
N LYS A 70 12.00 -3.25 -0.49
CA LYS A 70 11.45 -2.14 -1.28
C LYS A 70 11.83 -0.77 -0.73
N ALA A 71 11.90 -0.64 0.58
CA ALA A 71 12.23 0.59 1.30
C ALA A 71 13.09 0.25 2.51
N PRO A 72 14.43 0.40 2.41
CA PRO A 72 15.34 0.07 3.49
C PRO A 72 14.98 0.75 4.80
N LEU A 73 15.14 -0.02 5.89
CA LEU A 73 14.93 0.43 7.26
C LEU A 73 16.28 0.68 7.92
N PHE A 74 16.44 1.87 8.49
CA PHE A 74 17.59 2.24 9.27
C PHE A 74 17.17 2.52 10.72
N LEU A 75 17.93 2.01 11.67
CA LEU A 75 17.60 2.08 13.08
C LEU A 75 18.59 2.97 13.85
N LYS A 76 18.41 3.09 15.15
CA LYS A 76 19.33 3.85 16.01
C LYS A 76 20.65 3.10 16.16
N GLY A 77 21.76 3.78 15.92
CA GLY A 77 23.10 3.27 16.14
C GLY A 77 24.12 3.89 15.17
N PRO A 78 25.41 3.89 15.52
CA PRO A 78 26.47 4.48 14.70
C PRO A 78 26.62 3.72 13.36
N ASP A 79 26.49 2.40 13.36
CA ASP A 79 26.58 1.57 12.17
C ASP A 79 25.37 1.82 11.26
N GLU A 80 24.18 1.91 11.81
CA GLU A 80 22.94 2.22 11.09
C GLU A 80 22.98 3.62 10.48
N LEU A 81 23.50 4.60 11.20
CA LEU A 81 23.72 5.94 10.67
C LEU A 81 24.74 5.94 9.51
N THR A 82 25.75 5.10 9.57
CA THR A 82 26.72 4.93 8.49
C THR A 82 26.09 4.30 7.25
N LYS A 83 25.24 3.30 7.44
CA LYS A 83 24.45 2.69 6.35
C LYS A 83 23.50 3.71 5.70
N LEU A 84 22.77 4.49 6.51
CA LEU A 84 21.90 5.55 6.01
C LEU A 84 22.68 6.60 5.20
N ARG A 85 23.82 7.06 5.70
CA ARG A 85 24.69 7.99 4.97
C ARG A 85 25.18 7.42 3.64
N SER A 86 25.53 6.14 3.60
CA SER A 86 25.95 5.45 2.40
C SER A 86 24.80 5.34 1.39
N PHE A 87 23.59 5.03 1.87
CA PHE A 87 22.38 5.02 1.04
C PHE A 87 22.12 6.40 0.43
N LEU A 88 22.13 7.45 1.23
CA LEU A 88 21.93 8.82 0.75
C LEU A 88 22.98 9.22 -0.29
N LYS A 89 24.26 8.99 -0.02
CA LYS A 89 25.37 9.31 -0.94
C LYS A 89 25.28 8.53 -2.24
N LYS A 90 24.78 7.30 -2.21
CA LYS A 90 24.59 6.48 -3.41
C LYS A 90 23.53 7.06 -4.35
N HIS A 91 22.47 7.63 -3.81
CA HIS A 91 21.31 8.09 -4.59
C HIS A 91 21.26 9.60 -4.80
N ILE A 92 21.96 10.37 -3.98
CA ILE A 92 22.00 11.84 -4.04
C ILE A 92 23.45 12.26 -4.21
N ALA A 93 23.87 12.45 -5.45
CA ALA A 93 25.24 12.89 -5.77
C ALA A 93 25.43 14.41 -5.64
N HIS A 94 24.40 15.18 -6.00
CA HIS A 94 24.42 16.65 -6.00
C HIS A 94 23.11 17.22 -5.48
N GLY A 95 23.11 18.45 -4.98
CA GLY A 95 21.90 19.19 -4.66
C GLY A 95 21.19 19.64 -5.95
N ASP A 96 19.89 19.78 -5.89
CA ASP A 96 19.00 20.08 -7.03
C ASP A 96 18.61 21.56 -7.15
N ASN A 97 19.28 22.47 -6.47
CA ASN A 97 18.92 23.89 -6.40
C ASN A 97 17.46 24.15 -5.93
N LYS A 98 16.84 23.19 -5.24
CA LYS A 98 15.47 23.20 -4.73
C LYS A 98 14.38 23.06 -5.83
N GLU A 99 14.72 22.61 -7.01
CA GLU A 99 13.75 22.47 -8.13
C GLU A 99 12.85 21.24 -7.96
N VAL A 100 13.42 20.07 -7.65
CA VAL A 100 12.68 18.79 -7.57
C VAL A 100 11.58 18.82 -6.51
N LEU A 101 11.84 19.41 -5.33
CA LEU A 101 10.83 19.49 -4.27
C LEU A 101 9.62 20.34 -4.68
N TYR A 102 9.86 21.48 -5.32
CA TYR A 102 8.80 22.36 -5.82
C TYR A 102 8.04 21.69 -6.97
N GLU A 103 8.72 21.03 -7.87
CA GLU A 103 8.11 20.28 -8.97
C GLU A 103 7.20 19.16 -8.46
N LEU A 104 7.61 18.43 -7.42
CA LEU A 104 6.77 17.43 -6.77
C LEU A 104 5.57 18.04 -6.06
N SER A 105 5.77 19.18 -5.36
CA SER A 105 4.71 19.89 -4.64
C SER A 105 3.68 20.51 -5.57
N ASP A 106 4.12 21.08 -6.68
CA ASP A 106 3.28 21.76 -7.67
C ASP A 106 2.75 20.81 -8.75
N GLY A 107 3.28 19.58 -8.77
CA GLY A 107 2.89 18.53 -9.72
C GLY A 107 1.39 18.24 -9.65
N LYS A 108 0.72 18.34 -10.79
CA LYS A 108 -0.71 18.03 -10.88
C LYS A 108 -0.94 16.55 -10.60
N ILE A 109 -2.04 16.26 -9.94
CA ILE A 109 -2.50 14.88 -9.79
C ILE A 109 -3.02 14.44 -11.15
N ARG A 110 -2.36 13.46 -11.77
CA ARG A 110 -2.93 12.80 -12.95
C ARG A 110 -4.13 11.95 -12.51
N PRO A 111 -5.26 12.04 -13.22
CA PRO A 111 -6.27 11.01 -13.06
C PRO A 111 -5.61 9.67 -13.39
N SER A 112 -5.68 8.72 -12.46
CA SER A 112 -5.18 7.37 -12.72
C SER A 112 -5.72 6.90 -14.07
N LYS A 113 -4.88 6.22 -14.84
CA LYS A 113 -5.36 5.36 -15.94
C LYS A 113 -6.63 4.70 -15.45
N ALA A 114 -7.65 4.69 -16.30
CA ALA A 114 -9.01 4.33 -15.89
C ALA A 114 -9.00 3.21 -14.85
N LEU A 115 -9.78 3.33 -13.78
CA LEU A 115 -9.92 2.32 -12.70
C LEU A 115 -9.98 0.87 -13.25
N ALA A 116 -10.39 0.70 -14.50
CA ALA A 116 -10.40 -0.54 -15.24
C ALA A 116 -9.01 -1.10 -15.59
N GLU A 117 -8.03 -0.25 -15.95
CA GLU A 117 -6.65 -0.67 -16.23
C GLU A 117 -5.92 -1.01 -14.93
N ALA A 118 -6.26 -0.29 -13.86
CA ALA A 118 -5.75 -0.58 -12.53
C ALA A 118 -6.26 -1.91 -11.98
N LEU A 119 -7.51 -2.27 -12.27
CA LEU A 119 -8.08 -3.58 -11.93
C LEU A 119 -7.38 -4.72 -12.66
N GLU A 120 -7.09 -4.53 -13.95
CA GLU A 120 -6.32 -5.50 -14.72
C GLU A 120 -4.89 -5.64 -14.17
N GLY A 121 -4.27 -4.53 -13.76
CA GLY A 121 -2.96 -4.51 -13.09
C GLY A 121 -2.96 -5.26 -11.76
N LEU A 122 -3.97 -5.06 -10.92
CA LEU A 122 -4.13 -5.78 -9.64
C LEU A 122 -4.28 -7.30 -9.84
N MET A 123 -5.05 -7.72 -10.84
CA MET A 123 -5.27 -9.14 -11.13
C MET A 123 -4.05 -9.82 -11.77
N THR A 124 -3.19 -9.07 -12.44
CA THR A 124 -1.93 -9.56 -13.01
C THR A 124 -0.73 -9.42 -12.05
N GLY A 125 -0.99 -9.07 -10.79
CA GLY A 125 0.04 -8.91 -9.76
C GLY A 125 0.84 -7.60 -9.84
N LYS A 126 0.40 -6.64 -10.67
CA LYS A 126 0.97 -5.29 -10.70
C LYS A 126 0.22 -4.39 -9.72
N PRO A 127 0.82 -3.94 -8.63
CA PRO A 127 0.15 -3.11 -7.62
C PRO A 127 0.03 -1.66 -8.12
N GLU A 128 -0.93 -1.38 -9.00
CA GLU A 128 -1.19 0.01 -9.42
C GLU A 128 -1.94 0.83 -8.36
N PHE A 129 -2.60 0.18 -7.40
CA PHE A 129 -3.20 0.82 -6.24
C PHE A 129 -2.66 0.20 -4.95
N VAL A 130 -1.62 0.80 -4.43
CA VAL A 130 -1.08 0.47 -3.12
C VAL A 130 -2.01 1.04 -2.05
N LEU A 131 -2.45 0.20 -1.13
CA LEU A 131 -3.22 0.64 0.02
C LEU A 131 -2.31 1.40 0.97
N ILE A 132 -2.68 2.61 1.32
CA ILE A 132 -1.91 3.47 2.23
C ILE A 132 -2.50 3.44 3.64
N ASP A 133 -1.65 3.59 4.64
CA ASP A 133 -2.00 3.79 6.06
C ASP A 133 -3.25 3.01 6.51
N ASP A 134 -4.31 3.71 6.91
CA ASP A 134 -5.56 3.13 7.40
C ASP A 134 -6.22 2.17 6.40
N GLN A 135 -6.09 2.40 5.09
CA GLN A 135 -6.63 1.48 4.09
C GLN A 135 -5.97 0.10 4.21
N LYS A 136 -4.65 0.05 4.41
CA LYS A 136 -3.93 -1.22 4.60
C LYS A 136 -4.32 -1.88 5.92
N ALA A 137 -4.45 -1.12 7.00
CA ALA A 137 -4.87 -1.63 8.31
C ALA A 137 -6.29 -2.22 8.26
N ILE A 138 -7.22 -1.53 7.60
CA ILE A 138 -8.60 -2.00 7.39
C ILE A 138 -8.63 -3.25 6.51
N PHE A 139 -7.83 -3.29 5.44
CA PHE A 139 -7.69 -4.45 4.57
C PHE A 139 -7.26 -5.70 5.34
N GLU A 140 -6.21 -5.60 6.15
CA GLU A 140 -5.72 -6.70 6.98
C GLU A 140 -6.76 -7.16 8.02
N SER A 141 -7.49 -6.21 8.61
CA SER A 141 -8.58 -6.52 9.54
C SER A 141 -9.74 -7.24 8.86
N ALA A 142 -10.07 -6.84 7.64
CA ALA A 142 -11.12 -7.49 6.84
C ALA A 142 -10.72 -8.92 6.43
N LEU A 143 -9.46 -9.14 6.03
CA LEU A 143 -8.95 -10.48 5.73
C LEU A 143 -8.97 -11.39 6.97
N ALA A 144 -8.55 -10.87 8.12
CA ALA A 144 -8.61 -11.63 9.37
C ALA A 144 -10.06 -12.02 9.71
N ALA A 145 -11.00 -11.07 9.60
CA ALA A 145 -12.41 -11.33 9.82
C ALA A 145 -12.99 -12.38 8.86
N ALA A 146 -12.61 -12.32 7.58
CA ALA A 146 -13.04 -13.30 6.58
C ALA A 146 -12.48 -14.71 6.85
N SER A 147 -11.25 -14.80 7.33
CA SER A 147 -10.61 -16.09 7.66
C SER A 147 -11.19 -16.74 8.92
N GLU A 148 -11.75 -15.96 9.83
CA GLU A 148 -12.35 -16.42 11.07
C GLU A 148 -13.87 -16.63 10.97
N ALA A 149 -14.50 -16.12 9.90
CA ALA A 149 -15.94 -16.26 9.70
C ALA A 149 -16.33 -17.71 9.37
N SER A 150 -17.49 -18.13 9.86
CA SER A 150 -18.10 -19.42 9.54
C SER A 150 -19.62 -19.26 9.46
N ASP A 151 -20.33 -20.27 8.94
CA ASP A 151 -21.79 -20.27 8.90
C ASP A 151 -22.43 -20.14 10.28
N GLN A 152 -21.74 -20.64 11.32
CA GLN A 152 -22.21 -20.57 12.72
C GLN A 152 -21.79 -19.27 13.43
N ALA A 153 -20.77 -18.57 12.90
CA ALA A 153 -20.25 -17.31 13.44
C ALA A 153 -20.00 -16.30 12.33
N PRO A 154 -21.08 -15.77 11.70
CA PRO A 154 -20.95 -14.78 10.66
C PRO A 154 -20.36 -13.48 11.22
N LYS A 155 -19.51 -12.80 10.43
CA LYS A 155 -18.92 -11.52 10.81
C LYS A 155 -19.41 -10.42 9.88
N VAL A 156 -19.73 -9.28 10.45
CA VAL A 156 -20.09 -8.05 9.72
C VAL A 156 -19.03 -7.01 10.01
N LEU A 157 -18.41 -6.48 8.95
CA LEU A 157 -17.48 -5.38 9.03
C LEU A 157 -18.07 -4.17 8.31
N ILE A 158 -18.24 -3.06 9.03
CA ILE A 158 -18.71 -1.79 8.49
C ILE A 158 -17.52 -0.87 8.28
N ILE A 159 -17.30 -0.43 7.04
CA ILE A 159 -16.20 0.48 6.68
C ILE A 159 -16.80 1.81 6.26
N GLU A 160 -16.61 2.83 7.09
CA GLU A 160 -17.08 4.18 6.84
C GLU A 160 -15.94 5.07 6.31
N GLY A 161 -16.30 6.05 5.49
CA GLY A 161 -15.35 7.02 4.97
C GLY A 161 -16.01 7.99 4.00
N GLY A 162 -15.48 9.20 3.91
CA GLY A 162 -15.97 10.25 3.02
C GLY A 162 -15.80 9.91 1.52
N PRO A 163 -16.28 10.75 0.61
CA PRO A 163 -16.01 10.64 -0.82
C PRO A 163 -14.49 10.68 -1.08
N GLY A 164 -14.02 9.87 -2.03
CA GLY A 164 -12.59 9.88 -2.42
C GLY A 164 -11.62 9.16 -1.47
N THR A 165 -12.06 8.61 -0.34
CA THR A 165 -11.18 7.91 0.64
C THR A 165 -10.71 6.52 0.21
N GLY A 166 -10.98 6.10 -1.03
CA GLY A 166 -10.49 4.83 -1.58
C GLY A 166 -11.29 3.59 -1.19
N LYS A 167 -12.54 3.71 -0.67
CA LYS A 167 -13.39 2.55 -0.31
C LYS A 167 -13.54 1.54 -1.44
N THR A 168 -13.70 2.00 -2.67
CA THR A 168 -13.82 1.13 -3.84
C THR A 168 -12.49 0.40 -4.13
N VAL A 169 -11.36 1.08 -4.01
CA VAL A 169 -10.02 0.48 -4.16
C VAL A 169 -9.83 -0.61 -3.12
N LEU A 170 -10.18 -0.34 -1.87
CA LEU A 170 -10.14 -1.32 -0.79
C LEU A 170 -11.01 -2.55 -1.09
N ALA A 171 -12.28 -2.33 -1.52
CA ALA A 171 -13.21 -3.41 -1.83
C ALA A 171 -12.71 -4.31 -2.96
N ILE A 172 -12.09 -3.73 -4.00
CA ILE A 172 -11.52 -4.48 -5.11
C ILE A 172 -10.28 -5.27 -4.69
N ASN A 173 -9.37 -4.66 -3.92
CA ASN A 173 -8.23 -5.38 -3.36
C ASN A 173 -8.68 -6.58 -2.50
N LEU A 174 -9.72 -6.40 -1.67
CA LEU A 174 -10.32 -7.49 -0.90
C LEU A 174 -10.90 -8.58 -1.81
N LEU A 175 -11.65 -8.21 -2.86
CA LEU A 175 -12.22 -9.17 -3.80
C LEU A 175 -11.13 -10.03 -4.46
N VAL A 176 -10.05 -9.40 -4.94
CA VAL A 176 -8.91 -10.09 -5.55
C VAL A 176 -8.28 -11.05 -4.54
N ARG A 177 -7.95 -10.55 -3.35
CA ARG A 177 -7.26 -11.36 -2.33
C ARG A 177 -8.10 -12.53 -1.82
N LEU A 178 -9.40 -12.34 -1.60
CA LEU A 178 -10.30 -13.41 -1.20
C LEU A 178 -10.45 -14.47 -2.30
N THR A 179 -10.45 -14.06 -3.57
CA THR A 179 -10.47 -14.98 -4.72
C THR A 179 -9.18 -15.80 -4.81
N GLU A 180 -8.02 -15.19 -4.58
CA GLU A 180 -6.72 -15.90 -4.49
C GLU A 180 -6.72 -16.95 -3.37
N LEU A 181 -7.35 -16.64 -2.25
CA LEU A 181 -7.55 -17.56 -1.13
C LEU A 181 -8.64 -18.61 -1.40
N ARG A 182 -9.21 -18.62 -2.61
CA ARG A 182 -10.31 -19.52 -3.04
C ARG A 182 -11.58 -19.38 -2.20
N LEU A 183 -11.81 -18.22 -1.62
CA LEU A 183 -13.05 -17.90 -0.93
C LEU A 183 -14.05 -17.33 -1.93
N LEU A 184 -15.29 -17.87 -1.90
CA LEU A 184 -16.36 -17.37 -2.76
C LEU A 184 -16.72 -15.93 -2.36
N SER A 185 -16.42 -14.97 -3.22
CA SER A 185 -16.58 -13.56 -2.93
C SER A 185 -17.44 -12.88 -3.98
N LYS A 186 -18.30 -11.95 -3.57
CA LYS A 186 -19.16 -11.16 -4.45
C LYS A 186 -19.03 -9.68 -4.13
N TYR A 187 -18.78 -8.86 -5.15
CA TYR A 187 -18.86 -7.41 -5.07
C TYR A 187 -20.25 -6.94 -5.51
N VAL A 188 -20.94 -6.23 -4.61
CA VAL A 188 -22.28 -5.70 -4.87
C VAL A 188 -22.26 -4.18 -4.79
N SER A 189 -22.78 -3.49 -5.81
CA SER A 189 -22.86 -2.03 -5.86
C SER A 189 -24.21 -1.58 -6.38
N LYS A 190 -24.77 -0.51 -5.79
CA LYS A 190 -25.95 0.17 -6.35
C LYS A 190 -25.62 0.95 -7.62
N ASN A 191 -24.38 1.36 -7.80
CA ASN A 191 -23.96 2.14 -8.97
C ASN A 191 -23.69 1.21 -10.17
N ALA A 192 -24.46 1.37 -11.23
CA ALA A 192 -24.36 0.53 -12.43
C ALA A 192 -23.11 0.83 -13.29
N ALA A 193 -22.57 2.05 -13.24
CA ALA A 193 -21.44 2.45 -14.07
C ALA A 193 -20.13 1.71 -13.72
N PRO A 194 -19.69 1.63 -12.45
CA PRO A 194 -18.52 0.81 -12.09
C PRO A 194 -18.74 -0.67 -12.42
N ARG A 195 -19.94 -1.21 -12.19
CA ARG A 195 -20.23 -2.62 -12.44
C ARG A 195 -20.02 -3.03 -13.89
N LYS A 196 -20.49 -2.24 -14.86
CA LYS A 196 -20.29 -2.52 -16.28
C LYS A 196 -18.81 -2.51 -16.68
N VAL A 197 -18.03 -1.58 -16.11
CA VAL A 197 -16.58 -1.51 -16.33
C VAL A 197 -15.89 -2.76 -15.76
N TYR A 198 -16.25 -3.16 -14.55
CA TYR A 198 -15.70 -4.36 -13.92
C TYR A 198 -16.07 -5.62 -14.68
N GLU A 199 -17.34 -5.79 -15.08
CA GLU A 199 -17.79 -6.91 -15.90
C GLU A 199 -17.01 -7.01 -17.22
N SER A 200 -16.79 -5.91 -17.92
CA SER A 200 -16.10 -5.91 -19.22
C SER A 200 -14.61 -6.29 -19.12
N LYS A 201 -13.94 -5.94 -18.02
CA LYS A 201 -12.50 -6.16 -17.82
C LYS A 201 -12.20 -7.47 -17.07
N LEU A 202 -13.11 -7.94 -16.23
CA LEU A 202 -12.95 -9.16 -15.45
C LEU A 202 -13.40 -10.42 -16.17
N VAL A 203 -14.15 -10.32 -17.27
CA VAL A 203 -14.72 -11.46 -18.04
C VAL A 203 -13.66 -12.40 -18.62
N GLY A 204 -12.40 -11.95 -18.77
CA GLY A 204 -11.29 -12.78 -19.24
C GLY A 204 -10.49 -13.49 -18.14
N THR A 205 -10.60 -13.05 -16.88
CA THR A 205 -9.69 -13.44 -15.80
C THR A 205 -10.37 -14.28 -14.71
N ILE A 206 -11.68 -14.12 -14.54
CA ILE A 206 -12.47 -14.94 -13.60
C ILE A 206 -13.40 -15.81 -14.43
N LYS A 207 -13.17 -17.12 -14.46
CA LYS A 207 -14.12 -18.06 -15.04
C LYS A 207 -15.49 -17.84 -14.39
N ARG A 208 -16.53 -17.55 -15.19
CA ARG A 208 -17.90 -17.54 -14.70
C ARG A 208 -18.16 -18.87 -14.04
N SER A 209 -18.26 -18.93 -12.72
CA SER A 209 -18.92 -20.05 -12.05
C SER A 209 -20.41 -19.89 -12.31
N HIS A 210 -20.96 -20.83 -13.06
CA HIS A 210 -22.40 -21.02 -13.22
C HIS A 210 -23.02 -21.46 -11.90
#